data_b79dac45c7601f9663d511f3a70fcc3e
#
_entry.id   b79dac45c7601f9663d511f3a70fcc3e
#
_cell.length_a   1.000
_cell.length_b   1.000
_cell.length_c   1.000
_cell.angle_alpha   90.00
_cell.angle_beta   90.00
_cell.angle_gamma   90.00
#
_symmetry.space_group_name_H-M   'P 1'
#
loop_
_entity.id
_entity.type
_entity.pdbx_description
1 polymer ?
#
loop_
_entity_poly.entity_id
_entity_poly.type
_entity_poly.pdbx_seq_one_letter_code
_entity_poly.pdbx_strand_id
1 'polypeptide(L)'
;MDIGRNIGVEFLKNHSGGGSTEIKNTYTKWLDEGRFFLLPNAIFTLGLSPGEMTLYVYLIFCEDRKTHQCWPSIGRISQHTGMSANTIAKYIRQLEEKQLINVEPTKVRTKRGEVRNGTLQFTIRPIQEAVNYKLERDLAVLPGQKRSKKKW
;
A
#
# COMPACT_ATOMS: atom_id res chain seq x y z
N MET A 1 -16.54 -5.04 -19.71
CA MET A 1 -17.00 -5.57 -18.41
C MET A 1 -16.62 -4.58 -17.34
N ASP A 2 -17.61 -3.92 -16.83
CA ASP A 2 -17.47 -2.82 -15.87
C ASP A 2 -17.46 -3.40 -14.45
N ILE A 3 -16.26 -3.64 -13.88
CA ILE A 3 -16.09 -4.11 -12.51
C ILE A 3 -15.65 -2.93 -11.63
N GLY A 4 -16.35 -1.82 -11.77
CA GLY A 4 -16.06 -0.60 -11.02
C GLY A 4 -17.28 -0.01 -10.31
N ARG A 5 -18.31 -0.78 -10.04
CA ARG A 5 -19.42 -0.27 -9.24
C ARG A 5 -19.13 -0.36 -7.77
N ASN A 6 -18.98 0.80 -7.24
CA ASN A 6 -18.95 1.23 -5.86
C ASN A 6 -20.08 0.55 -5.04
N ILE A 7 -19.80 -0.67 -4.54
CA ILE A 7 -20.78 -1.48 -3.79
C ILE A 7 -21.19 -0.80 -2.48
N GLY A 8 -20.41 0.17 -2.01
CA GLY A 8 -20.67 0.86 -0.74
C GLY A 8 -21.74 1.95 -0.79
N VAL A 9 -22.04 2.50 -1.96
CA VAL A 9 -22.96 3.66 -2.07
C VAL A 9 -24.38 3.25 -2.51
N GLU A 10 -24.52 2.15 -3.24
CA GLU A 10 -25.84 1.65 -3.66
C GLU A 10 -26.61 0.93 -2.54
N PHE A 11 -25.90 0.35 -1.56
CA PHE A 11 -26.54 -0.31 -0.42
C PHE A 11 -27.29 0.68 0.50
N LEU A 12 -26.93 1.96 0.46
CA LEU A 12 -27.57 3.01 1.28
C LEU A 12 -28.82 3.63 0.63
N LYS A 13 -29.08 3.37 -0.67
CA LYS A 13 -30.23 3.99 -1.38
C LYS A 13 -31.53 3.17 -1.35
N ASN A 14 -31.51 1.90 -0.98
CA ASN A 14 -32.67 1.02 -1.10
C ASN A 14 -33.39 0.68 0.20
N HIS A 15 -33.14 1.40 1.30
CA HIS A 15 -33.83 1.19 2.58
C HIS A 15 -34.48 2.45 3.13
N SER A 16 -35.23 3.17 2.30
CA SER A 16 -36.20 4.17 2.77
C SER A 16 -37.61 3.54 2.87
N GLY A 17 -37.80 2.72 3.86
CA GLY A 17 -39.09 2.17 4.24
C GLY A 17 -39.23 2.16 5.75
N GLY A 18 -40.13 2.99 6.26
CA GLY A 18 -40.40 3.38 7.64
C GLY A 18 -40.32 2.28 8.69
N GLY A 19 -39.59 2.57 9.70
CA GLY A 19 -39.44 1.83 10.94
C GLY A 19 -38.14 2.25 11.59
N SER A 20 -38.20 3.12 12.59
CA SER A 20 -37.06 3.54 13.39
C SER A 20 -36.55 2.39 14.27
N THR A 21 -36.04 1.37 13.64
CA THR A 21 -35.08 0.46 14.25
C THR A 21 -33.72 1.01 13.84
N GLU A 22 -33.04 1.69 14.75
CA GLU A 22 -31.64 2.03 14.63
C GLU A 22 -30.86 0.75 14.32
N ILE A 23 -30.71 0.43 13.05
CA ILE A 23 -29.55 -0.33 12.58
C ILE A 23 -28.44 0.67 12.80
N LYS A 24 -27.96 0.79 14.04
CA LYS A 24 -26.64 1.39 14.33
C LYS A 24 -25.69 0.55 13.55
N ASN A 25 -25.40 1.05 12.37
CA ASN A 25 -24.58 0.41 11.37
C ASN A 25 -23.29 -0.01 12.08
N THR A 26 -23.07 -1.30 12.25
CA THR A 26 -21.87 -1.84 12.87
C THR A 26 -20.61 -1.24 12.24
N TYR A 27 -20.71 -0.83 10.96
CA TYR A 27 -19.65 -0.11 10.25
C TYR A 27 -19.38 1.30 10.80
N THR A 28 -20.38 2.06 11.20
CA THR A 28 -20.17 3.40 11.79
C THR A 28 -19.45 3.32 13.12
N LYS A 29 -19.74 2.30 13.92
CA LYS A 29 -19.05 2.09 15.20
C LYS A 29 -17.55 1.87 15.02
N TRP A 30 -17.13 1.11 14.00
CA TRP A 30 -15.72 0.92 13.68
C TRP A 30 -15.05 2.19 13.15
N LEU A 31 -15.80 3.00 12.38
CA LEU A 31 -15.35 4.28 11.85
C LEU A 31 -15.13 5.31 12.97
N ASP A 32 -16.06 5.39 13.92
CA ASP A 32 -16.02 6.36 15.02
C ASP A 32 -14.88 6.06 16.03
N GLU A 33 -14.52 4.79 16.20
CA GLU A 33 -13.47 4.37 17.12
C GLU A 33 -12.03 4.57 16.56
N GLY A 34 -11.87 4.97 15.30
CA GLY A 34 -10.56 5.21 14.68
C GLY A 34 -9.65 3.99 14.61
N ARG A 35 -10.21 2.78 14.76
CA ARG A 35 -9.45 1.52 14.84
C ARG A 35 -9.23 0.83 13.49
N PHE A 36 -9.45 1.53 12.41
CA PHE A 36 -9.27 1.00 11.07
C PHE A 36 -8.44 1.96 10.22
N PHE A 37 -7.87 1.45 9.17
CA PHE A 37 -7.20 2.21 8.13
C PHE A 37 -7.70 1.77 6.76
N LEU A 38 -7.62 2.68 5.79
CA LEU A 38 -8.13 2.44 4.44
C LEU A 38 -7.05 1.78 3.57
N LEU A 39 -7.47 0.78 2.80
CA LEU A 39 -6.64 0.16 1.78
C LEU A 39 -7.22 0.45 0.40
N PRO A 40 -6.37 0.83 -0.58
CA PRO A 40 -6.81 0.98 -1.96
C PRO A 40 -7.24 -0.37 -2.55
N ASN A 41 -8.42 -0.44 -3.16
CA ASN A 41 -8.91 -1.67 -3.81
C ASN A 41 -7.96 -2.18 -4.92
N ALA A 42 -7.24 -1.27 -5.57
CA ALA A 42 -6.28 -1.60 -6.62
C ALA A 42 -5.15 -2.54 -6.16
N ILE A 43 -4.88 -2.67 -4.85
CA ILE A 43 -3.86 -3.58 -4.31
C ILE A 43 -4.04 -5.02 -4.80
N PHE A 44 -5.30 -5.46 -5.00
CA PHE A 44 -5.60 -6.81 -5.46
C PHE A 44 -5.33 -7.02 -6.96
N THR A 45 -5.18 -5.95 -7.72
CA THR A 45 -4.91 -6.01 -9.18
C THR A 45 -3.43 -5.92 -9.52
N LEU A 46 -2.58 -5.61 -8.54
CA LEU A 46 -1.14 -5.37 -8.75
C LEU A 46 -0.30 -6.66 -8.81
N GLY A 47 -0.89 -7.82 -8.55
CA GLY A 47 -0.17 -9.09 -8.58
C GLY A 47 0.87 -9.20 -7.46
N LEU A 48 0.54 -8.72 -6.27
CA LEU A 48 1.39 -8.86 -5.09
C LEU A 48 1.29 -10.28 -4.54
N SER A 49 2.42 -10.83 -4.11
CA SER A 49 2.43 -12.05 -3.30
C SER A 49 1.84 -11.78 -1.91
N PRO A 50 1.37 -12.81 -1.19
CA PRO A 50 0.82 -12.63 0.16
C PRO A 50 1.76 -11.91 1.13
N GLY A 51 3.06 -12.18 1.04
CA GLY A 51 4.06 -11.53 1.90
C GLY A 51 4.31 -10.06 1.52
N GLU A 52 4.34 -9.74 0.22
CA GLU A 52 4.40 -8.35 -0.24
C GLU A 52 3.17 -7.57 0.22
N MET A 53 1.98 -8.17 0.07
CA MET A 53 0.74 -7.56 0.51
C MET A 53 0.74 -7.31 2.02
N THR A 54 1.15 -8.29 2.81
CA THR A 54 1.25 -8.17 4.28
C THR A 54 2.19 -7.04 4.68
N LEU A 55 3.37 -6.95 4.05
CA LEU A 55 4.31 -5.88 4.32
C LEU A 55 3.76 -4.51 3.92
N TYR A 56 3.16 -4.40 2.74
CA TYR A 56 2.59 -3.13 2.25
C TYR A 56 1.45 -2.64 3.16
N VAL A 57 0.54 -3.53 3.53
CA VAL A 57 -0.56 -3.23 4.47
C VAL A 57 -0.01 -2.76 5.83
N TYR A 58 1.04 -3.41 6.33
CA TYR A 58 1.67 -3.01 7.59
C TYR A 58 2.33 -1.63 7.49
N LEU A 59 2.97 -1.29 6.38
CA LEU A 59 3.55 0.03 6.17
C LEU A 59 2.46 1.12 6.11
N ILE A 60 1.33 0.87 5.44
CA ILE A 60 0.16 1.77 5.45
C ILE A 60 -0.41 1.94 6.86
N PHE A 61 -0.47 0.86 7.64
CA PHE A 61 -0.88 0.94 9.04
C PHE A 61 0.05 1.84 9.87
N CYS A 62 1.35 1.85 9.58
CA CYS A 62 2.34 2.66 10.29
C CYS A 62 2.48 4.09 9.76
N GLU A 63 1.92 4.42 8.59
CA GLU A 63 2.15 5.71 7.94
C GLU A 63 1.53 6.89 8.68
N ASP A 64 2.21 8.02 8.65
CA ASP A 64 1.61 9.32 8.94
C ASP A 64 0.77 9.75 7.73
N ARG A 65 -0.53 9.95 7.92
CA ARG A 65 -1.49 10.29 6.86
C ARG A 65 -1.24 11.64 6.18
N LYS A 66 -0.45 12.51 6.79
CA LYS A 66 -0.11 13.82 6.22
C LYS A 66 1.11 13.75 5.31
N THR A 67 2.11 12.98 5.72
CA THR A 67 3.39 12.89 5.02
C THR A 67 3.52 11.63 4.18
N HIS A 68 2.65 10.64 4.40
CA HIS A 68 2.73 9.29 3.83
C HIS A 68 4.05 8.58 4.12
N GLN A 69 4.67 8.91 5.25
CA GLN A 69 5.96 8.36 5.67
C GLN A 69 5.84 7.56 6.96
N CYS A 70 6.70 6.58 7.11
CA CYS A 70 6.84 5.80 8.34
C CYS A 70 8.27 5.29 8.52
N TRP A 71 8.64 4.95 9.78
CA TRP A 71 9.98 4.52 10.16
C TRP A 71 9.99 3.26 11.02
N PRO A 72 9.22 2.21 10.71
CA PRO A 72 9.28 0.99 11.50
C PRO A 72 10.66 0.32 11.35
N SER A 73 11.24 -0.14 12.45
CA SER A 73 12.45 -0.96 12.40
C SER A 73 12.14 -2.34 11.81
N ILE A 74 13.13 -2.97 11.19
CA ILE A 74 12.98 -4.33 10.64
C ILE A 74 12.56 -5.32 11.73
N GLY A 75 13.09 -5.18 12.97
CA GLY A 75 12.69 -6.00 14.12
C GLY A 75 11.20 -5.82 14.47
N ARG A 76 10.68 -4.59 14.41
CA ARG A 76 9.27 -4.31 14.67
C ARG A 76 8.36 -4.87 13.57
N ILE A 77 8.76 -4.74 12.30
CA ILE A 77 8.06 -5.36 11.19
C ILE A 77 8.02 -6.88 11.37
N SER A 78 9.16 -7.50 11.69
CA SER A 78 9.28 -8.94 11.95
C SER A 78 8.36 -9.41 13.07
N GLN A 79 8.31 -8.68 14.16
CA GLN A 79 7.47 -9.00 15.32
C GLN A 79 5.98 -8.99 14.99
N HIS A 80 5.52 -8.03 14.18
CA HIS A 80 4.09 -7.87 13.86
C HIS A 80 3.64 -8.74 12.67
N THR A 81 4.52 -9.02 11.73
CA THR A 81 4.18 -9.77 10.51
C THR A 81 4.59 -11.24 10.57
N GLY A 82 5.43 -11.62 11.51
CA GLY A 82 5.98 -12.98 11.62
C GLY A 82 7.04 -13.30 10.55
N MET A 83 7.45 -12.33 9.72
CA MET A 83 8.45 -12.54 8.67
C MET A 83 9.87 -12.38 9.17
N SER A 84 10.82 -13.16 8.65
CA SER A 84 12.24 -12.99 8.93
C SER A 84 12.79 -11.70 8.32
N ALA A 85 13.89 -11.16 8.88
CA ALA A 85 14.54 -9.95 8.35
C ALA A 85 14.94 -10.06 6.88
N ASN A 86 15.44 -11.22 6.45
CA ASN A 86 15.80 -11.48 5.06
C ASN A 86 14.58 -11.47 4.13
N THR A 87 13.47 -12.03 4.59
CA THR A 87 12.19 -12.03 3.87
C THR A 87 11.65 -10.61 3.73
N ILE A 88 11.70 -9.81 4.79
CA ILE A 88 11.30 -8.40 4.79
C ILE A 88 12.16 -7.61 3.79
N ALA A 89 13.49 -7.78 3.83
CA ALA A 89 14.39 -7.10 2.91
C ALA A 89 14.10 -7.43 1.43
N LYS A 90 13.74 -8.70 1.16
CA LYS A 90 13.32 -9.14 -0.18
C LYS A 90 12.03 -8.42 -0.61
N TYR A 91 11.01 -8.39 0.24
CA TYR A 91 9.73 -7.77 -0.10
C TYR A 91 9.82 -6.25 -0.19
N ILE A 92 10.67 -5.59 0.60
CA ILE A 92 10.96 -4.16 0.46
C ILE A 92 11.42 -3.86 -0.97
N ARG A 93 12.41 -4.59 -1.49
CA ARG A 93 12.91 -4.40 -2.87
C ARG A 93 11.80 -4.62 -3.89
N GLN A 94 11.01 -5.67 -3.74
CA GLN A 94 9.91 -5.99 -4.66
C GLN A 94 8.81 -4.91 -4.67
N LEU A 95 8.46 -4.36 -3.50
CA LEU A 95 7.49 -3.26 -3.42
C LEU A 95 8.04 -1.96 -4.03
N GLU A 96 9.33 -1.69 -3.85
CA GLU A 96 10.02 -0.56 -4.47
C GLU A 96 10.09 -0.70 -6.00
N GLU A 97 10.45 -1.88 -6.51
CA GLU A 97 10.41 -2.21 -7.94
C GLU A 97 9.02 -2.05 -8.56
N LYS A 98 7.97 -2.37 -7.81
CA LYS A 98 6.57 -2.19 -8.23
C LYS A 98 6.04 -0.77 -8.05
N GLN A 99 6.88 0.18 -7.65
CA GLN A 99 6.54 1.59 -7.45
C GLN A 99 5.48 1.86 -6.37
N LEU A 100 5.38 0.99 -5.37
CA LEU A 100 4.46 1.13 -4.25
C LEU A 100 5.03 1.92 -3.09
N ILE A 101 6.34 1.84 -2.90
CA ILE A 101 7.07 2.53 -1.83
C ILE A 101 8.37 3.14 -2.37
N ASN A 102 8.86 4.15 -1.67
CA ASN A 102 10.24 4.61 -1.78
C ASN A 102 10.94 4.37 -0.44
N VAL A 103 12.21 3.97 -0.47
CA VAL A 103 12.96 3.62 0.75
C VAL A 103 14.23 4.44 0.82
N GLU A 104 14.41 5.16 1.92
CA GLU A 104 15.58 5.99 2.15
C GLU A 104 16.27 5.61 3.47
N PRO A 105 17.61 5.48 3.46
CA PRO A 105 18.36 5.28 4.69
C PRO A 105 18.38 6.57 5.51
N THR A 106 18.08 6.47 6.80
CA THR A 106 18.20 7.60 7.70
C THR A 106 19.51 7.56 8.47
N LYS A 107 20.01 8.73 8.85
CA LYS A 107 21.18 8.88 9.70
C LYS A 107 20.79 9.56 11.00
N VAL A 108 21.22 9.03 12.10
CA VAL A 108 20.97 9.58 13.44
C VAL A 108 22.29 10.04 14.03
N ARG A 109 22.32 11.26 14.54
CA ARG A 109 23.47 11.78 15.31
C ARG A 109 23.29 11.42 16.77
N THR A 110 24.26 10.70 17.34
CA THR A 110 24.27 10.36 18.77
C THR A 110 24.57 11.58 19.61
N LYS A 111 24.29 11.53 20.92
CA LYS A 111 24.65 12.57 21.89
C LYS A 111 26.15 12.87 21.94
N ARG A 112 27.00 11.94 21.47
CA ARG A 112 28.46 12.09 21.36
C ARG A 112 28.90 12.69 20.03
N GLY A 113 27.97 13.08 19.15
CA GLY A 113 28.28 13.65 17.83
C GLY A 113 28.58 12.64 16.73
N GLU A 114 28.58 11.35 17.02
CA GLU A 114 28.78 10.28 16.02
C GLU A 114 27.54 10.15 15.14
N VAL A 115 27.75 9.95 13.83
CA VAL A 115 26.67 9.65 12.88
C VAL A 115 26.55 8.14 12.74
N ARG A 116 25.36 7.60 13.02
CA ARG A 116 25.03 6.18 12.85
C ARG A 116 23.87 6.00 11.91
N ASN A 117 23.79 4.83 11.28
CA ASN A 117 22.63 4.49 10.49
C ASN A 117 21.41 4.36 11.40
N GLY A 118 20.32 5.06 11.03
CA GLY A 118 19.03 4.97 11.67
C GLY A 118 18.15 3.88 11.06
N THR A 119 16.87 3.90 11.39
CA THR A 119 15.86 3.07 10.72
C THR A 119 15.65 3.53 9.28
N LEU A 120 15.17 2.63 8.43
CA LEU A 120 14.76 3.02 7.08
C LEU A 120 13.52 3.93 7.16
N GLN A 121 13.49 4.93 6.30
CA GLN A 121 12.31 5.73 6.03
C GLN A 121 11.58 5.13 4.84
N PHE A 122 10.31 4.84 5.03
CA PHE A 122 9.42 4.36 3.98
C PHE A 122 8.46 5.48 3.60
N THR A 123 8.35 5.79 2.33
CA THR A 123 7.35 6.70 1.79
C THR A 123 6.38 5.89 0.95
N ILE A 124 5.09 5.91 1.32
CA ILE A 124 4.04 5.24 0.55
C ILE A 124 3.73 6.10 -0.68
N ARG A 125 3.88 5.52 -1.86
CA ARG A 125 3.63 6.23 -3.13
C ARG A 125 2.14 6.15 -3.50
N PRO A 126 1.63 7.12 -4.29
CA PRO A 126 0.29 7.04 -4.83
C PRO A 126 0.10 5.72 -5.61
N ILE A 127 -0.92 4.94 -5.25
CA ILE A 127 -1.13 3.60 -5.84
C ILE A 127 -1.30 3.64 -7.36
N GLN A 128 -1.74 4.77 -7.91
CA GLN A 128 -1.89 4.95 -9.35
C GLN A 128 -0.58 4.81 -10.10
N GLU A 129 0.54 5.16 -9.48
CA GLU A 129 1.87 4.98 -10.06
C GLU A 129 2.20 3.51 -10.27
N ALA A 130 1.90 2.67 -9.27
CA ALA A 130 2.08 1.22 -9.38
C ALA A 130 1.14 0.58 -10.42
N VAL A 131 -0.10 1.06 -10.51
CA VAL A 131 -1.07 0.62 -11.51
C VAL A 131 -0.58 0.95 -12.91
N ASN A 132 -0.13 2.18 -13.15
CA ASN A 132 0.39 2.61 -14.44
C ASN A 132 1.66 1.84 -14.82
N TYR A 133 2.58 1.66 -13.88
CA TYR A 133 3.81 0.89 -14.09
C TYR A 133 3.51 -0.57 -14.48
N LYS A 134 2.55 -1.20 -13.79
CA LYS A 134 2.13 -2.56 -14.15
C LYS A 134 1.53 -2.61 -15.55
N LEU A 135 0.65 -1.67 -15.87
CA LEU A 135 0.00 -1.60 -17.19
C LEU A 135 1.05 -1.44 -18.31
N GLU A 136 2.02 -0.56 -18.14
CA GLU A 136 3.12 -0.38 -19.10
C GLU A 136 3.93 -1.67 -19.31
N ARG A 137 4.22 -2.39 -18.22
CA ARG A 137 4.91 -3.67 -18.31
C ARG A 137 4.09 -4.73 -19.03
N ASP A 138 2.81 -4.84 -18.72
CA ASP A 138 1.92 -5.83 -19.32
C ASP A 138 1.74 -5.54 -20.83
N LEU A 139 1.66 -4.28 -21.23
CA LEU A 139 1.62 -3.86 -22.63
C LEU A 139 2.95 -4.13 -23.37
N ALA A 140 4.08 -3.99 -22.70
CA ALA A 140 5.40 -4.25 -23.28
C ALA A 140 5.64 -5.75 -23.59
N VAL A 141 4.93 -6.65 -22.91
CA VAL A 141 5.03 -8.11 -23.06
C VAL A 141 4.08 -8.64 -24.16
N LEU A 142 3.12 -7.85 -24.64
CA LEU A 142 2.21 -8.30 -25.70
C LEU A 142 2.98 -8.61 -26.99
N PRO A 143 2.93 -9.86 -27.52
CA PRO A 143 3.60 -10.20 -28.77
C PRO A 143 2.88 -9.54 -29.93
N GLY A 144 3.48 -8.50 -30.53
CA GLY A 144 2.91 -7.88 -31.73
C GLY A 144 3.33 -6.46 -32.04
N GLN A 145 3.90 -5.70 -31.14
CA GLN A 145 4.46 -4.38 -31.48
C GLN A 145 5.93 -4.52 -31.88
N LYS A 146 6.19 -4.79 -33.15
CA LYS A 146 7.49 -4.50 -33.77
C LYS A 146 7.79 -3.01 -33.54
N ARG A 147 8.78 -2.71 -32.68
CA ARG A 147 9.36 -1.37 -32.58
C ARG A 147 9.69 -0.92 -33.99
N SER A 148 8.93 0.04 -34.53
CA SER A 148 9.34 0.73 -35.74
C SER A 148 10.66 1.44 -35.40
N LYS A 149 11.77 0.90 -35.90
CA LYS A 149 13.05 1.60 -35.89
C LYS A 149 12.84 2.90 -36.66
N LYS A 150 12.70 4.02 -35.95
CA LYS A 150 12.87 5.33 -36.57
C LYS A 150 14.27 5.36 -37.15
N LYS A 151 14.36 5.22 -38.45
CA LYS A 151 15.56 5.53 -39.24
C LYS A 151 15.68 7.05 -39.23
N TRP A 152 16.76 7.54 -38.69
CA TRP A 152 17.19 8.92 -38.83
C TRP A 152 17.82 9.08 -40.22
#